data_9b12325abc8914cf2b921dcaf1a630b8
#
_entry.id   9b12325abc8914cf2b921dcaf1a630b8
#
_cell.length_a   1.000
_cell.length_b   1.000
_cell.length_c   1.000
_cell.angle_alpha   90.00
_cell.angle_beta   90.00
_cell.angle_gamma   90.00
#
_symmetry.space_group_name_H-M   'P 1'
#
loop_
_entity.id
_entity.type
_entity.pdbx_description
1 polymer ?
#
loop_
_entity_poly.entity_id
_entity_poly.type
_entity_poly.pdbx_seq_one_letter_code
_entity_poly.pdbx_strand_id
1 'polypeptide(L)'
;MSFILNLETSSKNCSVTLSSKGKLISNFDLEDDKYRHSELLTRTIKDILNQNNISAKDLSAVAIGIGPGSFTGLRIGFSVAKGLCYPHKINLIGISSLKILANSIKADSGDIIPMINDKGNFYYLSTFENKLNEVGNPTLEQIDPNFIKKNIKDGSTIIVNSEDSFKYISTMINDQVKLINKSISSINMIDLSYESFLEKRFEDLAYYEPLYIKKPYVN
;
A
#
# COMPACT_ATOMS: atom_id res chain seq x y z
N MET A 1 -2.19 25.26 -4.78
CA MET A 1 -1.41 24.25 -4.00
C MET A 1 -2.02 22.91 -4.33
N SER A 2 -1.23 21.83 -4.52
CA SER A 2 -1.77 20.50 -4.81
C SER A 2 -1.68 19.64 -3.54
N PHE A 3 -2.74 19.67 -2.72
CA PHE A 3 -2.84 18.79 -1.56
C PHE A 3 -3.32 17.40 -2.01
N ILE A 4 -2.63 16.35 -1.59
CA ILE A 4 -3.01 14.96 -1.83
C ILE A 4 -3.16 14.27 -0.48
N LEU A 5 -4.32 13.65 -0.27
CA LEU A 5 -4.59 12.80 0.87
C LEU A 5 -4.32 11.35 0.47
N ASN A 6 -3.39 10.70 1.14
CA ASN A 6 -2.99 9.32 0.87
C ASN A 6 -3.56 8.41 1.97
N LEU A 7 -4.25 7.34 1.59
CA LEU A 7 -4.93 6.40 2.46
C LEU A 7 -4.41 4.98 2.23
N GLU A 8 -4.03 4.28 3.30
CA GLU A 8 -3.67 2.86 3.22
C GLU A 8 -4.36 2.06 4.33
N THR A 9 -5.12 1.04 3.92
CA THR A 9 -5.98 0.24 4.80
C THR A 9 -5.93 -1.26 4.49
N SER A 10 -5.00 -1.68 3.61
CA SER A 10 -4.90 -3.07 3.16
C SER A 10 -4.28 -4.02 4.19
N SER A 11 -3.71 -3.50 5.27
CA SER A 11 -3.06 -4.25 6.34
C SER A 11 -3.66 -3.92 7.71
N LYS A 12 -3.03 -4.38 8.79
CA LYS A 12 -3.40 -3.98 10.18
C LYS A 12 -3.16 -2.48 10.43
N ASN A 13 -2.29 -1.85 9.66
CA ASN A 13 -1.99 -0.43 9.80
C ASN A 13 -3.10 0.42 9.14
N CYS A 14 -3.75 1.26 9.94
CA CYS A 14 -4.62 2.33 9.45
C CYS A 14 -3.76 3.58 9.22
N SER A 15 -3.49 3.90 7.97
CA SER A 15 -2.52 4.94 7.63
C SER A 15 -3.13 6.04 6.79
N VAL A 16 -2.91 7.30 7.21
CA VAL A 16 -3.39 8.51 6.55
C VAL A 16 -2.26 9.52 6.47
N THR A 17 -1.93 9.98 5.27
CA THR A 17 -0.90 11.00 5.05
C THR A 17 -1.43 12.14 4.21
N LEU A 18 -1.26 13.36 4.69
CA LEU A 18 -1.46 14.57 3.90
C LEU A 18 -0.13 15.04 3.34
N SER A 19 -0.08 15.28 2.04
CA SER A 19 1.10 15.77 1.34
C SER A 19 0.76 16.96 0.44
N SER A 20 1.76 17.76 0.10
CA SER A 20 1.65 18.82 -0.92
C SER A 20 2.91 18.88 -1.76
N LYS A 21 2.75 18.88 -3.09
CA LYS A 21 3.88 18.93 -4.04
C LYS A 21 4.95 17.88 -3.76
N GLY A 22 4.52 16.63 -3.45
CA GLY A 22 5.43 15.53 -3.14
C GLY A 22 6.14 15.65 -1.78
N LYS A 23 5.69 16.53 -0.87
CA LYS A 23 6.28 16.69 0.47
C LYS A 23 5.27 16.37 1.55
N LEU A 24 5.74 15.70 2.59
CA LEU A 24 4.96 15.40 3.78
C LEU A 24 4.50 16.70 4.48
N ILE A 25 3.21 16.73 4.85
CA ILE A 25 2.63 17.73 5.75
C ILE A 25 2.30 17.11 7.08
N SER A 26 1.52 16.03 7.08
CA SER A 26 1.08 15.34 8.29
C SER A 26 0.90 13.85 7.99
N ASN A 27 1.21 13.00 8.96
CA ASN A 27 1.07 11.56 8.87
C ASN A 27 0.46 10.99 10.14
N PHE A 28 -0.34 9.95 9.98
CA PHE A 28 -0.88 9.13 11.05
C PHE A 28 -0.78 7.67 10.64
N ASP A 29 -0.13 6.89 11.47
CA ASP A 29 -0.04 5.44 11.38
C ASP A 29 -0.50 4.83 12.70
N LEU A 30 -1.44 3.91 12.65
CA LEU A 30 -1.84 3.12 13.81
C LEU A 30 -2.00 1.66 13.41
N GLU A 31 -1.08 0.85 13.86
CA GLU A 31 -1.18 -0.60 13.75
C GLU A 31 -2.07 -1.13 14.87
N ASP A 32 -3.17 -1.79 14.49
CA ASP A 32 -4.18 -2.29 15.43
C ASP A 32 -4.64 -3.71 15.06
N ASP A 33 -4.40 -4.64 15.95
CA ASP A 33 -4.85 -6.04 15.81
C ASP A 33 -6.37 -6.19 15.73
N LYS A 34 -7.13 -5.19 16.20
CA LYS A 34 -8.60 -5.20 16.17
C LYS A 34 -9.19 -4.68 14.86
N TYR A 35 -8.36 -4.25 13.89
CA TYR A 35 -8.80 -3.75 12.58
C TYR A 35 -9.89 -2.67 12.65
N ARG A 36 -9.74 -1.68 13.55
CA ARG A 36 -10.71 -0.59 13.74
C ARG A 36 -10.67 0.48 12.64
N HIS A 37 -10.36 0.12 11.42
CA HIS A 37 -10.28 1.06 10.29
C HIS A 37 -11.57 1.87 10.09
N SER A 38 -12.75 1.23 10.28
CA SER A 38 -14.05 1.90 10.13
C SER A 38 -14.27 3.03 11.16
N GLU A 39 -13.72 2.90 12.36
CA GLU A 39 -13.85 3.88 13.42
C GLU A 39 -12.80 4.99 13.31
N LEU A 40 -11.59 4.62 12.92
CA LEU A 40 -10.41 5.49 12.96
C LEU A 40 -10.26 6.33 11.71
N LEU A 41 -10.48 5.76 10.52
CA LEU A 41 -10.10 6.38 9.25
C LEU A 41 -10.73 7.75 9.05
N THR A 42 -12.05 7.85 9.15
CA THR A 42 -12.77 9.12 8.94
C THR A 42 -12.45 10.17 9.99
N ARG A 43 -12.29 9.75 11.24
CA ARG A 43 -11.88 10.64 12.34
C ARG A 43 -10.49 11.18 12.09
N THR A 44 -9.53 10.30 11.77
CA THR A 44 -8.15 10.69 11.50
C THR A 44 -8.04 11.65 10.32
N ILE A 45 -8.77 11.40 9.23
CA ILE A 45 -8.83 12.31 8.08
C ILE A 45 -9.31 13.70 8.53
N LYS A 46 -10.42 13.75 9.28
CA LYS A 46 -10.96 15.01 9.81
C LYS A 46 -9.94 15.74 10.68
N ASP A 47 -9.28 15.03 11.58
CA ASP A 47 -8.30 15.60 12.50
C ASP A 47 -7.07 16.15 11.75
N ILE A 48 -6.53 15.41 10.78
CA ILE A 48 -5.41 15.86 9.95
C ILE A 48 -5.77 17.10 9.14
N LEU A 49 -6.93 17.13 8.50
CA LEU A 49 -7.37 18.28 7.71
C LEU A 49 -7.56 19.52 8.58
N ASN A 50 -8.24 19.38 9.73
CA ASN A 50 -8.48 20.48 10.66
C ASN A 50 -7.18 21.05 11.26
N GLN A 51 -6.25 20.20 11.67
CA GLN A 51 -4.96 20.62 12.24
C GLN A 51 -4.12 21.42 11.25
N ASN A 52 -4.33 21.20 9.95
CA ASN A 52 -3.62 21.92 8.89
C ASN A 52 -4.44 23.05 8.25
N ASN A 53 -5.62 23.38 8.79
CA ASN A 53 -6.55 24.39 8.26
C ASN A 53 -6.92 24.15 6.79
N ILE A 54 -7.10 22.86 6.41
CA ILE A 54 -7.47 22.40 5.08
C ILE A 54 -8.85 21.78 5.17
N SER A 55 -9.73 22.06 4.22
CA SER A 55 -11.00 21.39 4.05
C SER A 55 -10.94 20.35 2.95
N ALA A 56 -11.89 19.39 2.93
CA ALA A 56 -11.90 18.36 1.90
C ALA A 56 -11.90 18.92 0.46
N LYS A 57 -12.61 20.05 0.24
CA LYS A 57 -12.66 20.72 -1.08
C LYS A 57 -11.33 21.31 -1.57
N ASP A 58 -10.37 21.48 -0.67
CA ASP A 58 -9.03 22.02 -1.01
C ASP A 58 -8.09 20.91 -1.50
N LEU A 59 -8.50 19.63 -1.38
CA LEU A 59 -7.75 18.48 -1.89
C LEU A 59 -7.80 18.45 -3.42
N SER A 60 -6.65 18.22 -4.03
CA SER A 60 -6.50 18.06 -5.48
C SER A 60 -6.71 16.59 -5.90
N ALA A 61 -6.36 15.67 -5.03
CA ALA A 61 -6.56 14.23 -5.21
C ALA A 61 -6.66 13.50 -3.87
N VAL A 62 -7.30 12.34 -3.89
CA VAL A 62 -7.21 11.29 -2.86
C VAL A 62 -6.53 10.09 -3.50
N ALA A 63 -5.43 9.64 -2.91
CA ALA A 63 -4.75 8.41 -3.31
C ALA A 63 -5.11 7.28 -2.32
N ILE A 64 -5.41 6.10 -2.83
CA ILE A 64 -5.82 4.93 -2.06
C ILE A 64 -4.95 3.72 -2.41
N GLY A 65 -4.50 2.98 -1.37
CA GLY A 65 -3.94 1.66 -1.56
C GLY A 65 -5.00 0.69 -2.07
N ILE A 66 -4.76 0.12 -3.26
CA ILE A 66 -5.77 -0.72 -3.93
C ILE A 66 -5.69 -2.19 -3.55
N GLY A 67 -4.70 -2.57 -2.74
CA GLY A 67 -4.38 -3.96 -2.43
C GLY A 67 -3.21 -4.49 -3.30
N PRO A 68 -2.92 -5.78 -3.21
CA PRO A 68 -3.64 -6.81 -2.45
C PRO A 68 -3.52 -6.63 -0.92
N GLY A 69 -4.43 -7.29 -0.18
CA GLY A 69 -4.43 -7.26 1.28
C GLY A 69 -5.81 -7.55 1.88
N SER A 70 -6.07 -7.03 3.07
CA SER A 70 -7.32 -7.20 3.81
C SER A 70 -8.55 -6.77 3.01
N PHE A 71 -9.42 -7.73 2.68
CA PHE A 71 -10.64 -7.49 1.93
C PHE A 71 -11.57 -6.44 2.57
N THR A 72 -11.75 -6.54 3.90
CA THR A 72 -12.56 -5.57 4.66
C THR A 72 -11.89 -4.19 4.69
N GLY A 73 -10.58 -4.17 4.97
CA GLY A 73 -9.81 -2.92 5.00
C GLY A 73 -9.87 -2.16 3.69
N LEU A 74 -9.65 -2.85 2.57
CA LEU A 74 -9.74 -2.27 1.23
C LEU A 74 -11.12 -1.66 0.95
N ARG A 75 -12.21 -2.35 1.29
CA ARG A 75 -13.58 -1.82 1.10
C ARG A 75 -13.85 -0.58 1.93
N ILE A 76 -13.39 -0.55 3.17
CA ILE A 76 -13.52 0.62 4.06
C ILE A 76 -12.76 1.81 3.43
N GLY A 77 -11.50 1.61 3.06
CA GLY A 77 -10.67 2.65 2.43
C GLY A 77 -11.29 3.21 1.15
N PHE A 78 -11.72 2.32 0.25
CA PHE A 78 -12.38 2.71 -1.01
C PHE A 78 -13.69 3.47 -0.78
N SER A 79 -14.53 3.04 0.17
CA SER A 79 -15.78 3.71 0.48
C SER A 79 -15.53 5.14 0.99
N VAL A 80 -14.54 5.32 1.86
CA VAL A 80 -14.15 6.63 2.38
C VAL A 80 -13.53 7.49 1.29
N ALA A 81 -12.60 6.95 0.48
CA ALA A 81 -11.97 7.69 -0.62
C ALA A 81 -13.01 8.18 -1.64
N LYS A 82 -13.92 7.30 -2.09
CA LYS A 82 -15.00 7.67 -3.00
C LYS A 82 -15.98 8.67 -2.37
N GLY A 83 -16.30 8.50 -1.09
CA GLY A 83 -17.16 9.42 -0.34
C GLY A 83 -16.59 10.84 -0.21
N LEU A 84 -15.26 10.97 -0.18
CA LEU A 84 -14.55 12.25 -0.22
C LEU A 84 -14.50 12.83 -1.64
N CYS A 85 -14.20 12.00 -2.63
CA CYS A 85 -14.02 12.44 -4.00
C CYS A 85 -15.31 12.89 -4.67
N TYR A 86 -16.39 12.13 -4.49
CA TYR A 86 -17.65 12.32 -5.23
C TYR A 86 -18.28 13.72 -5.05
N PRO A 87 -18.52 14.20 -3.81
CA PRO A 87 -19.23 15.48 -3.61
C PRO A 87 -18.40 16.69 -4.03
N HIS A 88 -17.07 16.56 -4.05
CA HIS A 88 -16.15 17.67 -4.32
C HIS A 88 -15.47 17.56 -5.70
N LYS A 89 -15.78 16.55 -6.49
CA LYS A 89 -15.15 16.27 -7.80
C LYS A 89 -13.62 16.18 -7.71
N ILE A 90 -13.13 15.56 -6.63
CA ILE A 90 -11.71 15.34 -6.38
C ILE A 90 -11.26 14.12 -7.17
N ASN A 91 -10.05 14.17 -7.75
CA ASN A 91 -9.46 13.06 -8.48
C ASN A 91 -9.14 11.89 -7.55
N LEU A 92 -9.40 10.66 -7.99
CA LEU A 92 -8.98 9.43 -7.30
C LEU A 92 -7.72 8.87 -7.97
N ILE A 93 -6.78 8.40 -7.16
CA ILE A 93 -5.54 7.75 -7.61
C ILE A 93 -5.43 6.40 -6.90
N GLY A 94 -5.23 5.32 -7.68
CA GLY A 94 -4.98 3.98 -7.15
C GLY A 94 -3.51 3.63 -7.12
N ILE A 95 -3.01 3.06 -6.01
CA ILE A 95 -1.62 2.62 -5.90
C ILE A 95 -1.59 1.22 -5.30
N SER A 96 -0.90 0.28 -5.96
CA SER A 96 -0.74 -1.09 -5.46
C SER A 96 -0.09 -1.11 -4.07
N SER A 97 -0.66 -1.87 -3.12
CA SER A 97 -0.10 -2.02 -1.77
C SER A 97 1.27 -2.72 -1.79
N LEU A 98 1.53 -3.58 -2.78
CA LEU A 98 2.86 -4.15 -3.01
C LEU A 98 3.85 -3.06 -3.46
N LYS A 99 3.44 -2.14 -4.33
CA LYS A 99 4.29 -1.01 -4.75
C LYS A 99 4.56 -0.04 -3.60
N ILE A 100 3.56 0.21 -2.75
CA ILE A 100 3.71 1.02 -1.53
C ILE A 100 4.74 0.38 -0.59
N LEU A 101 4.66 -0.94 -0.40
CA LEU A 101 5.60 -1.67 0.43
C LEU A 101 7.02 -1.66 -0.18
N ALA A 102 7.15 -1.86 -1.50
CA ALA A 102 8.42 -1.75 -2.20
C ALA A 102 9.05 -0.36 -2.06
N ASN A 103 8.24 0.71 -2.12
CA ASN A 103 8.70 2.10 -1.97
C ASN A 103 9.09 2.47 -0.52
N SER A 104 8.88 1.58 0.44
CA SER A 104 9.30 1.82 1.84
C SER A 104 10.82 1.74 2.06
N ILE A 105 11.56 1.27 1.07
CA ILE A 105 13.02 1.18 1.10
C ILE A 105 13.65 1.82 -0.12
N LYS A 106 14.91 2.18 0.01
CA LYS A 106 15.78 2.50 -1.13
C LYS A 106 16.72 1.30 -1.30
N ALA A 107 16.58 0.56 -2.38
CA ALA A 107 17.51 -0.47 -2.75
C ALA A 107 18.50 0.08 -3.78
N ASP A 108 19.78 -0.09 -3.54
CA ASP A 108 20.83 0.39 -4.42
C ASP A 108 21.01 -0.51 -5.66
N SER A 109 20.63 -1.79 -5.53
CA SER A 109 20.72 -2.80 -6.59
C SER A 109 19.85 -4.02 -6.27
N GLY A 110 19.60 -4.86 -7.29
CA GLY A 110 18.83 -6.10 -7.17
C GLY A 110 17.33 -5.89 -7.24
N ASP A 111 16.62 -7.03 -7.29
CA ASP A 111 15.17 -7.06 -7.32
C ASP A 111 14.59 -6.75 -5.93
N ILE A 112 13.52 -5.97 -5.87
CA ILE A 112 12.73 -5.74 -4.65
C ILE A 112 11.47 -6.60 -4.75
N ILE A 113 11.25 -7.45 -3.74
CA ILE A 113 10.16 -8.42 -3.73
C ILE A 113 9.31 -8.20 -2.47
N PRO A 114 8.32 -7.30 -2.53
CA PRO A 114 7.35 -7.13 -1.45
C PRO A 114 6.46 -8.37 -1.37
N MET A 115 6.24 -8.87 -0.16
CA MET A 115 5.41 -10.02 0.14
C MET A 115 4.40 -9.67 1.25
N ILE A 116 3.11 -9.75 0.94
CA ILE A 116 2.00 -9.50 1.87
C ILE A 116 1.34 -10.83 2.19
N ASN A 117 1.32 -11.24 3.45
CA ASN A 117 0.70 -12.50 3.87
C ASN A 117 -0.82 -12.48 3.67
N ASP A 118 -1.38 -13.52 3.04
CA ASP A 118 -2.83 -13.76 2.96
C ASP A 118 -3.28 -14.65 4.13
N LYS A 119 -2.89 -15.94 4.09
CA LYS A 119 -3.22 -16.91 5.13
C LYS A 119 -2.19 -18.04 5.14
N GLY A 120 -1.73 -18.44 6.32
CA GLY A 120 -0.71 -19.48 6.46
C GLY A 120 0.57 -19.07 5.72
N ASN A 121 1.03 -19.93 4.81
CA ASN A 121 2.22 -19.68 4.00
C ASN A 121 1.92 -19.16 2.57
N PHE A 122 0.72 -18.63 2.34
CA PHE A 122 0.38 -17.95 1.08
C PHE A 122 0.65 -16.45 1.17
N TYR A 123 1.31 -15.93 0.14
CA TYR A 123 1.69 -14.53 0.06
C TYR A 123 1.33 -13.93 -1.29
N TYR A 124 0.75 -12.74 -1.27
CA TYR A 124 0.71 -11.88 -2.43
C TYR A 124 2.10 -11.29 -2.63
N LEU A 125 2.62 -11.36 -3.83
CA LEU A 125 3.92 -10.82 -4.15
C LEU A 125 3.99 -10.29 -5.59
N SER A 126 4.95 -9.42 -5.83
CA SER A 126 5.39 -8.96 -7.13
C SER A 126 6.89 -8.70 -7.11
N THR A 127 7.50 -8.59 -8.26
CA THR A 127 8.91 -8.23 -8.39
C THR A 127 9.02 -6.83 -8.97
N PHE A 128 9.84 -6.00 -8.34
CA PHE A 128 10.16 -4.66 -8.82
C PHE A 128 11.65 -4.56 -9.11
N GLU A 129 11.99 -4.11 -10.31
CA GLU A 129 13.35 -3.73 -10.68
C GLU A 129 13.63 -2.25 -10.36
N ASN A 130 14.78 -1.75 -10.78
CA ASN A 130 15.20 -0.36 -10.60
C ASN A 130 14.09 0.64 -10.88
N LYS A 131 13.96 1.66 -9.99
CA LYS A 131 12.93 2.71 -10.05
C LYS A 131 11.49 2.21 -9.90
N LEU A 132 11.28 1.11 -9.20
CA LEU A 132 9.95 0.52 -8.94
C LEU A 132 9.17 0.17 -10.22
N ASN A 133 9.86 -0.27 -11.25
CA ASN A 133 9.23 -0.89 -12.41
C ASN A 133 8.80 -2.31 -12.06
N GLU A 134 7.49 -2.55 -12.09
CA GLU A 134 6.92 -3.86 -11.78
C GLU A 134 7.16 -4.83 -12.93
N VAL A 135 7.69 -6.02 -12.62
CA VAL A 135 7.96 -7.10 -13.58
C VAL A 135 6.87 -8.15 -13.47
N GLY A 136 6.05 -8.24 -14.50
CA GLY A 136 4.91 -9.15 -14.54
C GLY A 136 3.71 -8.61 -13.77
N ASN A 137 2.78 -9.51 -13.42
CA ASN A 137 1.60 -9.20 -12.63
C ASN A 137 1.77 -9.70 -11.20
N PRO A 138 1.14 -9.06 -10.21
CA PRO A 138 1.08 -9.58 -8.86
C PRO A 138 0.44 -10.98 -8.81
N THR A 139 1.02 -11.89 -8.03
CA THR A 139 0.55 -13.28 -7.87
C THR A 139 0.27 -13.60 -6.41
N LEU A 140 -0.46 -14.70 -6.17
CA LEU A 140 -0.62 -15.32 -4.87
C LEU A 140 0.08 -16.67 -4.90
N GLU A 141 1.16 -16.82 -4.14
CA GLU A 141 2.03 -17.99 -4.15
C GLU A 141 2.14 -18.62 -2.77
N GLN A 142 2.30 -19.92 -2.74
CA GLN A 142 2.70 -20.63 -1.54
C GLN A 142 4.21 -20.52 -1.38
N ILE A 143 4.65 -19.90 -0.30
CA ILE A 143 6.08 -19.71 -0.04
C ILE A 143 6.62 -20.88 0.78
N ASP A 144 7.58 -21.57 0.19
CA ASP A 144 8.35 -22.65 0.80
C ASP A 144 9.83 -22.57 0.37
N PRO A 145 10.74 -23.40 0.91
CA PRO A 145 12.16 -23.37 0.55
C PRO A 145 12.41 -23.61 -0.95
N ASN A 146 11.58 -24.40 -1.63
CA ASN A 146 11.70 -24.66 -3.05
C ASN A 146 11.32 -23.43 -3.87
N PHE A 147 10.24 -22.74 -3.47
CA PHE A 147 9.84 -21.48 -4.10
C PHE A 147 10.96 -20.45 -3.99
N ILE A 148 11.51 -20.24 -2.79
CA ILE A 148 12.60 -19.27 -2.56
C ILE A 148 13.79 -19.61 -3.44
N LYS A 149 14.28 -20.85 -3.41
CA LYS A 149 15.43 -21.30 -4.19
C LYS A 149 15.26 -21.13 -5.70
N LYS A 150 14.03 -21.31 -6.20
CA LYS A 150 13.74 -21.26 -7.65
C LYS A 150 13.52 -19.83 -8.17
N ASN A 151 12.89 -18.96 -7.36
CA ASN A 151 12.34 -17.70 -7.85
C ASN A 151 13.06 -16.47 -7.28
N ILE A 152 13.82 -16.60 -6.20
CA ILE A 152 14.51 -15.48 -5.56
C ILE A 152 15.99 -15.51 -5.92
N LYS A 153 16.45 -14.47 -6.59
CA LYS A 153 17.85 -14.35 -7.00
C LYS A 153 18.72 -13.80 -5.86
N ASP A 154 19.98 -14.18 -5.85
CA ASP A 154 20.97 -13.56 -4.99
C ASP A 154 21.07 -12.05 -5.26
N GLY A 155 21.26 -11.26 -4.21
CA GLY A 155 21.24 -9.80 -4.26
C GLY A 155 19.85 -9.18 -4.19
N SER A 156 18.76 -9.98 -4.20
CA SER A 156 17.40 -9.48 -4.04
C SER A 156 17.11 -9.00 -2.61
N THR A 157 16.14 -8.10 -2.47
CA THR A 157 15.61 -7.66 -1.19
C THR A 157 14.14 -8.09 -1.07
N ILE A 158 13.84 -8.98 -0.13
CA ILE A 158 12.47 -9.34 0.23
C ILE A 158 11.98 -8.36 1.31
N ILE A 159 10.76 -7.86 1.16
CA ILE A 159 10.11 -7.00 2.15
C ILE A 159 8.81 -7.66 2.59
N VAL A 160 8.67 -7.87 3.89
CA VAL A 160 7.45 -8.39 4.50
C VAL A 160 6.80 -7.34 5.40
N ASN A 161 5.51 -7.51 5.71
CA ASN A 161 4.75 -6.54 6.48
C ASN A 161 4.34 -7.03 7.87
N SER A 162 4.98 -8.08 8.38
CA SER A 162 4.74 -8.59 9.74
C SER A 162 5.94 -9.34 10.29
N GLU A 163 6.03 -9.37 11.62
CA GLU A 163 7.09 -10.08 12.33
C GLU A 163 7.00 -11.61 12.14
N ASP A 164 5.78 -12.15 12.05
CA ASP A 164 5.57 -13.58 11.81
C ASP A 164 6.07 -13.97 10.41
N SER A 165 5.79 -13.15 9.40
CA SER A 165 6.31 -13.35 8.05
C SER A 165 7.82 -13.23 8.00
N PHE A 166 8.41 -12.28 8.74
CA PHE A 166 9.85 -12.12 8.84
C PHE A 166 10.51 -13.38 9.42
N LYS A 167 10.02 -13.87 10.55
CA LYS A 167 10.52 -15.11 11.18
C LYS A 167 10.38 -16.31 10.25
N TYR A 168 9.24 -16.45 9.59
CA TYR A 168 8.99 -17.57 8.69
C TYR A 168 9.96 -17.58 7.50
N ILE A 169 10.09 -16.45 6.79
CA ILE A 169 10.91 -16.35 5.57
C ILE A 169 12.42 -16.38 5.91
N SER A 170 12.83 -15.83 7.06
CA SER A 170 14.24 -15.84 7.48
C SER A 170 14.84 -17.25 7.59
N THR A 171 14.02 -18.27 7.83
CA THR A 171 14.48 -19.67 7.90
C THR A 171 14.80 -20.30 6.54
N MET A 172 14.48 -19.62 5.42
CA MET A 172 14.54 -20.19 4.07
C MET A 172 15.50 -19.48 3.14
N ILE A 173 15.94 -18.29 3.49
CA ILE A 173 16.83 -17.47 2.66
C ILE A 173 18.30 -17.70 3.05
N ASN A 174 19.21 -17.40 2.10
CA ASN A 174 20.65 -17.38 2.34
C ASN A 174 21.14 -15.95 2.64
N ASP A 175 22.41 -15.79 2.99
CA ASP A 175 23.03 -14.51 3.35
C ASP A 175 23.13 -13.50 2.19
N GLN A 176 22.86 -13.93 0.96
CA GLN A 176 22.89 -13.08 -0.22
C GLN A 176 21.53 -12.43 -0.51
N VAL A 177 20.46 -12.83 0.20
CA VAL A 177 19.12 -12.26 0.10
C VAL A 177 18.84 -11.42 1.34
N LYS A 178 18.58 -10.13 1.14
CA LYS A 178 18.22 -9.23 2.23
C LYS A 178 16.75 -9.39 2.59
N LEU A 179 16.44 -9.54 3.87
CA LEU A 179 15.06 -9.56 4.37
C LEU A 179 14.79 -8.35 5.26
N ILE A 180 13.67 -7.67 5.02
CA ILE A 180 13.29 -6.46 5.76
C ILE A 180 11.83 -6.59 6.18
N ASN A 181 11.52 -6.21 7.43
CA ASN A 181 10.16 -6.06 7.91
C ASN A 181 9.77 -4.57 7.93
N LYS A 182 8.68 -4.19 7.26
CA LYS A 182 8.16 -2.83 7.19
C LYS A 182 6.64 -2.83 7.14
N SER A 183 6.00 -1.99 7.94
CA SER A 183 4.56 -1.75 7.83
C SER A 183 4.22 -1.07 6.51
N ILE A 184 3.06 -1.44 5.93
CA ILE A 184 2.53 -0.73 4.75
C ILE A 184 1.95 0.58 5.24
N SER A 185 2.54 1.70 4.83
CA SER A 185 2.17 3.05 5.30
C SER A 185 1.91 4.00 4.14
N SER A 186 0.90 4.84 4.29
CA SER A 186 0.54 5.88 3.32
C SER A 186 1.64 6.94 3.12
N ILE A 187 2.59 7.07 4.04
CA ILE A 187 3.75 7.95 3.86
C ILE A 187 4.58 7.55 2.64
N ASN A 188 4.64 6.25 2.34
CA ASN A 188 5.35 5.70 1.19
C ASN A 188 4.58 5.87 -0.13
N MET A 189 3.40 6.48 -0.09
CA MET A 189 2.62 6.83 -1.29
C MET A 189 2.95 8.23 -1.82
N ILE A 190 3.63 9.08 -1.05
CA ILE A 190 3.77 10.51 -1.35
C ILE A 190 4.32 10.74 -2.76
N ASP A 191 5.47 10.16 -3.09
CA ASP A 191 6.11 10.34 -4.39
C ASP A 191 5.28 9.69 -5.51
N LEU A 192 4.74 8.49 -5.27
CA LEU A 192 3.94 7.73 -6.22
C LEU A 192 2.63 8.45 -6.58
N SER A 193 1.94 9.00 -5.58
CA SER A 193 0.70 9.74 -5.78
C SER A 193 0.93 11.09 -6.43
N TYR A 194 2.03 11.76 -6.08
CA TYR A 194 2.37 13.05 -6.70
C TYR A 194 2.78 12.89 -8.16
N GLU A 195 3.57 11.86 -8.51
CA GLU A 195 3.87 11.49 -9.89
C GLU A 195 2.60 11.20 -10.69
N SER A 196 1.71 10.34 -10.15
CA SER A 196 0.43 10.03 -10.78
C SER A 196 -0.45 11.28 -10.98
N PHE A 197 -0.43 12.20 -10.01
CA PHE A 197 -1.15 13.46 -10.11
C PHE A 197 -0.59 14.37 -11.23
N LEU A 198 0.73 14.50 -11.34
CA LEU A 198 1.37 15.29 -12.40
C LEU A 198 1.10 14.72 -13.79
N GLU A 199 1.10 13.42 -13.93
CA GLU A 199 0.81 12.70 -15.17
C GLU A 199 -0.69 12.55 -15.46
N LYS A 200 -1.56 13.06 -14.56
CA LYS A 200 -3.02 12.98 -14.65
C LYS A 200 -3.54 11.52 -14.77
N ARG A 201 -2.84 10.58 -14.14
CA ARG A 201 -3.27 9.18 -14.03
C ARG A 201 -4.35 9.09 -12.95
N PHE A 202 -5.60 9.37 -13.33
CA PHE A 202 -6.76 9.36 -12.44
C PHE A 202 -7.68 8.20 -12.79
N GLU A 203 -8.31 7.66 -11.77
CA GLU A 203 -9.21 6.53 -11.86
C GLU A 203 -10.67 6.97 -12.05
N ASP A 204 -11.44 6.14 -12.74
CA ASP A 204 -12.90 6.36 -12.83
C ASP A 204 -13.56 6.12 -11.48
N LEU A 205 -14.05 7.19 -10.90
CA LEU A 205 -14.61 7.15 -9.54
C LEU A 205 -15.80 6.18 -9.40
N ALA A 206 -16.59 5.99 -10.46
CA ALA A 206 -17.76 5.11 -10.42
C ALA A 206 -17.38 3.63 -10.47
N TYR A 207 -16.44 3.27 -11.36
CA TYR A 207 -16.17 1.88 -11.71
C TYR A 207 -14.87 1.33 -11.13
N TYR A 208 -14.00 2.18 -10.59
CA TYR A 208 -12.73 1.72 -10.02
C TYR A 208 -12.95 0.89 -8.76
N GLU A 209 -12.33 -0.28 -8.70
CA GLU A 209 -12.46 -1.27 -7.64
C GLU A 209 -11.10 -1.71 -7.08
N PRO A 210 -11.06 -2.26 -5.84
CA PRO A 210 -9.84 -2.85 -5.30
C PRO A 210 -9.28 -3.97 -6.19
N LEU A 211 -7.98 -4.14 -6.15
CA LEU A 211 -7.28 -5.24 -6.83
C LEU A 211 -7.49 -6.55 -6.06
N TYR A 212 -8.40 -7.38 -6.55
CA TYR A 212 -8.67 -8.71 -6.01
C TYR A 212 -7.92 -9.78 -6.82
N ILE A 213 -6.73 -10.19 -6.36
CA ILE A 213 -5.97 -11.31 -6.96
C ILE A 213 -6.68 -12.64 -6.67
N LYS A 214 -7.25 -12.75 -5.49
CA LYS A 214 -8.06 -13.88 -5.05
C LYS A 214 -9.53 -13.49 -5.05
N LYS A 215 -10.39 -14.33 -5.65
CA LYS A 215 -11.84 -14.14 -5.54
C LYS A 215 -12.25 -14.22 -4.07
N PRO A 216 -13.18 -13.37 -3.61
CA PRO A 216 -13.71 -13.47 -2.26
C PRO A 216 -14.29 -14.87 -2.04
N TYR A 217 -14.09 -15.43 -0.83
CA TYR A 217 -14.76 -16.66 -0.45
C TYR A 217 -16.27 -16.40 -0.47
N VAL A 218 -16.96 -17.01 -1.42
CA VAL A 218 -18.42 -17.13 -1.38
C VAL A 218 -18.69 -18.41 -0.62
N ASN A 219 -19.15 -18.30 0.62
CA ASN A 219 -19.69 -19.44 1.38
C ASN A 219 -21.01 -19.89 0.76
#